data_b97e93f717fa60d0ee749fd5db928150
#
_entry.id   b97e93f717fa60d0ee749fd5db928150
#
_cell.length_a   1.000
_cell.length_b   1.000
_cell.length_c   1.000
_cell.angle_alpha   90.00
_cell.angle_beta   90.00
_cell.angle_gamma   90.00
#
_symmetry.space_group_name_H-M   'P 1'
#
loop_
_entity.id
_entity.type
_entity.pdbx_description
1 polymer ?
#
loop_
_entity_poly.entity_id
_entity_poly.type
_entity_poly.pdbx_seq_one_letter_code
_entity_poly.pdbx_strand_id
1 'polypeptide(L)'
;MLTNRSAPPATVTPVLIYPDVRAAVAWLESAFGFGERVRIGDAHRAQLRVGRDGAVVVADVRSEQVAPSPTDVTHLVKVRVPDVDAAFAHARDFGARVLEGPTTYEYGERSCVVEDLAGHRWELTQTVRVEPEEWGGVTVEPW
;
A
#
# COMPACT_ATOMS: atom_id res chain seq x y z
N MET A 1 12.92 -18.37 -18.49
CA MET A 1 13.09 -17.83 -17.13
C MET A 1 12.66 -18.88 -16.10
N LEU A 2 13.43 -19.02 -15.07
CA LEU A 2 13.06 -19.91 -13.97
C LEU A 2 11.88 -19.35 -13.18
N THR A 3 10.99 -20.24 -12.74
CA THR A 3 9.82 -19.85 -11.94
C THR A 3 10.07 -20.19 -10.47
N ASN A 4 9.87 -19.22 -9.61
CA ASN A 4 9.92 -19.40 -8.15
C ASN A 4 8.51 -19.18 -7.60
N ARG A 5 7.86 -20.24 -7.12
CA ARG A 5 6.50 -20.17 -6.62
C ARG A 5 6.34 -19.35 -5.33
N SER A 6 7.42 -19.12 -4.60
CA SER A 6 7.39 -18.27 -3.42
C SER A 6 7.57 -16.78 -3.74
N ALA A 7 8.02 -16.46 -4.94
CA ALA A 7 8.13 -15.07 -5.39
C ALA A 7 6.77 -14.57 -5.92
N PRO A 8 6.45 -13.29 -5.72
CA PRO A 8 5.24 -12.72 -6.32
C PRO A 8 5.44 -12.47 -7.81
N PRO A 9 4.35 -12.42 -8.61
CA PRO A 9 4.46 -12.04 -10.02
C PRO A 9 4.78 -10.56 -10.23
N ALA A 10 4.63 -9.74 -9.21
CA ALA A 10 4.93 -8.31 -9.27
C ALA A 10 6.41 -8.06 -9.56
N THR A 11 6.70 -7.17 -10.50
CA THR A 11 8.08 -6.79 -10.83
C THR A 11 8.73 -6.02 -9.68
N VAL A 12 7.96 -5.17 -9.01
CA VAL A 12 8.41 -4.39 -7.85
C VAL A 12 7.65 -4.84 -6.62
N THR A 13 8.38 -5.11 -5.54
CA THR A 13 7.77 -5.52 -4.27
C THR A 13 8.36 -4.69 -3.14
N PRO A 14 7.61 -3.74 -2.58
CA PRO A 14 8.06 -3.01 -1.39
C PRO A 14 8.25 -3.95 -0.21
N VAL A 15 9.29 -3.70 0.58
CA VAL A 15 9.52 -4.38 1.85
C VAL A 15 9.32 -3.36 2.96
N LEU A 16 8.32 -3.59 3.78
CA LEU A 16 7.91 -2.66 4.84
C LEU A 16 8.23 -3.27 6.20
N ILE A 17 8.88 -2.48 7.02
CA ILE A 17 9.37 -2.95 8.33
C ILE A 17 8.34 -2.64 9.41
N TYR A 18 7.99 -3.65 10.19
CA TYR A 18 7.00 -3.56 11.26
C TYR A 18 7.58 -4.13 12.56
N PRO A 19 7.29 -3.51 13.70
CA PRO A 19 7.74 -4.08 14.98
C PRO A 19 7.05 -5.39 15.33
N ASP A 20 5.83 -5.61 14.85
CA ASP A 20 5.07 -6.85 15.06
C ASP A 20 4.47 -7.31 13.75
N VAL A 21 5.09 -8.31 13.13
CA VAL A 21 4.69 -8.79 11.80
C VAL A 21 3.28 -9.41 11.82
N ARG A 22 2.95 -10.20 12.82
CA ARG A 22 1.64 -10.84 12.88
C ARG A 22 0.50 -9.84 13.08
N ALA A 23 0.71 -8.84 13.93
CA ALA A 23 -0.24 -7.74 14.12
C ALA A 23 -0.41 -6.94 12.83
N ALA A 24 0.69 -6.66 12.13
CA ALA A 24 0.65 -5.93 10.87
C ALA A 24 -0.12 -6.70 9.78
N VAL A 25 0.14 -7.99 9.63
CA VAL A 25 -0.57 -8.83 8.65
C VAL A 25 -2.07 -8.83 8.94
N ALA A 26 -2.46 -9.07 10.19
CA ALA A 26 -3.87 -9.09 10.58
C ALA A 26 -4.55 -7.74 10.28
N TRP A 27 -3.89 -6.64 10.60
CA TRP A 27 -4.44 -5.30 10.36
C TRP A 27 -4.57 -4.99 8.88
N LEU A 28 -3.52 -5.27 8.09
CA LEU A 28 -3.52 -5.00 6.64
C LEU A 28 -4.57 -5.84 5.92
N GLU A 29 -4.77 -7.08 6.33
CA GLU A 29 -5.84 -7.93 5.79
C GLU A 29 -7.21 -7.33 6.12
N SER A 30 -7.41 -6.91 7.37
CA SER A 30 -8.69 -6.38 7.83
C SER A 30 -9.00 -5.00 7.24
N ALA A 31 -8.03 -4.09 7.26
CA ALA A 31 -8.25 -2.69 6.87
C ALA A 31 -8.22 -2.49 5.35
N PHE A 32 -7.32 -3.17 4.65
CA PHE A 32 -7.11 -2.98 3.21
C PHE A 32 -7.55 -4.16 2.34
N GLY A 33 -7.88 -5.29 2.95
CA GLY A 33 -8.27 -6.48 2.20
C GLY A 33 -7.10 -7.20 1.53
N PHE A 34 -5.88 -6.98 1.99
CA PHE A 34 -4.72 -7.73 1.47
C PHE A 34 -4.80 -9.18 1.90
N GLY A 35 -4.16 -10.07 1.15
CA GLY A 35 -4.17 -11.51 1.45
C GLY A 35 -2.78 -12.07 1.69
N GLU A 36 -2.55 -12.66 2.84
CA GLU A 36 -1.28 -13.35 3.12
C GLU A 36 -1.13 -14.54 2.20
N ARG A 37 -0.02 -14.60 1.48
CA ARG A 37 0.29 -15.67 0.53
C ARG A 37 1.47 -16.52 0.97
N VAL A 38 2.49 -15.90 1.57
CA VAL A 38 3.68 -16.60 2.04
C VAL A 38 3.97 -16.15 3.46
N ARG A 39 4.24 -17.10 4.34
CA ARG A 39 4.68 -16.85 5.71
C ARG A 39 6.04 -17.50 5.91
N ILE A 40 7.01 -16.75 6.41
CA ILE A 40 8.33 -17.26 6.73
C ILE A 40 8.56 -17.08 8.22
N GLY A 41 8.64 -18.20 8.95
CA GLY A 41 8.70 -18.21 10.41
C GLY A 41 7.41 -17.71 11.04
N ASP A 42 7.37 -17.61 12.36
CA ASP A 42 6.16 -17.17 13.06
C ASP A 42 6.01 -15.65 13.07
N ALA A 43 7.13 -14.92 13.12
CA ALA A 43 7.11 -13.47 13.27
C ALA A 43 8.19 -12.77 12.46
N HIS A 44 8.75 -13.44 11.45
CA HIS A 44 9.87 -12.90 10.69
C HIS A 44 9.42 -12.14 9.46
N ARG A 45 8.63 -12.76 8.59
CA ARG A 45 8.33 -12.19 7.28
C ARG A 45 7.02 -12.74 6.74
N ALA A 46 6.30 -11.92 5.97
CA ALA A 46 5.13 -12.35 5.25
C ALA A 46 5.05 -11.64 3.91
N GLN A 47 4.52 -12.31 2.90
CA GLN A 47 4.22 -11.71 1.60
C GLN A 47 2.71 -11.60 1.48
N LEU A 48 2.22 -10.41 1.16
CA LEU A 48 0.80 -10.13 0.99
C LEU A 48 0.49 -9.81 -0.47
N ARG A 49 -0.63 -10.33 -0.96
CA ARG A 49 -1.20 -9.89 -2.23
C ARG A 49 -1.86 -8.55 -2.04
N VAL A 50 -1.66 -7.67 -3.03
CA VAL A 50 -2.28 -6.35 -3.09
C VAL A 50 -2.97 -6.24 -4.46
N GLY A 51 -4.30 -6.24 -4.47
CA GLY A 51 -5.04 -6.25 -5.71
C GLY A 51 -4.77 -7.49 -6.55
N ARG A 52 -4.80 -7.33 -7.88
CA ARG A 52 -4.64 -8.44 -8.82
C ARG A 52 -3.20 -8.86 -9.05
N ASP A 53 -2.29 -7.90 -9.04
CA ASP A 53 -0.92 -8.08 -9.51
C ASP A 53 0.14 -7.47 -8.59
N GLY A 54 -0.26 -6.83 -7.51
CA GLY A 54 0.65 -6.22 -6.56
C GLY A 54 1.04 -7.16 -5.42
N ALA A 55 2.12 -6.80 -4.75
CA ALA A 55 2.58 -7.49 -3.55
C ALA A 55 3.35 -6.54 -2.65
N VAL A 56 3.29 -6.78 -1.36
CA VAL A 56 4.18 -6.16 -0.37
C VAL A 56 4.72 -7.25 0.54
N VAL A 57 5.90 -7.01 1.07
CA VAL A 57 6.50 -7.86 2.10
C VAL A 57 6.45 -7.10 3.42
N VAL A 58 5.95 -7.77 4.44
CA VAL A 58 5.95 -7.31 5.84
C VAL A 58 7.12 -8.03 6.51
N ALA A 59 8.05 -7.29 7.06
CA ALA A 59 9.27 -7.86 7.64
C ALA A 59 9.53 -7.28 9.03
N ASP A 60 10.18 -8.08 9.88
CA ASP A 60 10.58 -7.64 11.21
C ASP A 60 11.76 -6.66 11.16
N VAL A 61 11.98 -5.97 12.27
CA VAL A 61 13.11 -5.07 12.43
C VAL A 61 14.41 -5.86 12.44
N ARG A 62 15.34 -5.50 11.55
CA ARG A 62 16.67 -6.14 11.43
C ARG A 62 17.73 -5.14 11.06
N SER A 63 18.89 -5.22 11.70
CA SER A 63 20.06 -4.39 11.41
C SER A 63 19.70 -2.91 11.37
N GLU A 64 19.90 -2.27 10.22
CA GLU A 64 19.63 -0.85 10.01
C GLU A 64 18.19 -0.57 9.60
N GLN A 65 17.39 -1.60 9.31
CA GLN A 65 16.01 -1.44 8.89
C GLN A 65 15.13 -1.22 10.11
N VAL A 66 14.37 -0.15 10.09
CA VAL A 66 13.51 0.24 11.22
C VAL A 66 12.09 0.55 10.72
N ALA A 67 11.13 0.48 11.64
CA ALA A 67 9.77 0.93 11.35
C ALA A 67 9.77 2.47 11.24
N PRO A 68 8.80 3.06 10.51
CA PRO A 68 8.72 4.51 10.40
C PRO A 68 8.48 5.19 11.73
N SER A 69 8.88 6.45 11.80
CA SER A 69 8.51 7.35 12.89
C SER A 69 7.80 8.58 12.32
N PRO A 70 7.07 9.34 13.12
CA PRO A 70 6.35 10.52 12.62
C PRO A 70 7.25 11.58 11.97
N THR A 71 8.54 11.60 12.31
CA THR A 71 9.50 12.58 11.80
C THR A 71 10.34 12.06 10.64
N ASP A 72 10.27 10.77 10.32
CA ASP A 72 11.19 10.13 9.37
C ASP A 72 10.43 9.37 8.27
N VAL A 73 9.38 9.98 7.76
CA VAL A 73 8.61 9.39 6.65
C VAL A 73 9.27 9.82 5.34
N THR A 74 9.78 8.84 4.59
CA THR A 74 10.51 9.08 3.35
C THR A 74 9.75 8.64 2.10
N HIS A 75 8.66 7.89 2.26
CA HIS A 75 7.87 7.36 1.14
C HIS A 75 6.46 7.04 1.59
N LEU A 76 5.61 6.81 0.62
CA LEU A 76 4.31 6.18 0.81
C LEU A 76 4.13 5.10 -0.26
N VAL A 77 3.20 4.19 -0.03
CA VAL A 77 2.83 3.18 -1.03
C VAL A 77 1.48 3.58 -1.62
N LYS A 78 1.45 3.69 -2.94
CA LYS A 78 0.24 4.04 -3.66
C LYS A 78 -0.44 2.77 -4.14
N VAL A 79 -1.71 2.60 -3.80
CA VAL A 79 -2.50 1.42 -4.15
C VAL A 79 -3.73 1.86 -4.91
N ARG A 80 -3.91 1.32 -6.11
CA ARG A 80 -5.11 1.56 -6.89
C ARG A 80 -6.24 0.69 -6.39
N VAL A 81 -7.39 1.31 -6.16
CA VAL A 81 -8.60 0.63 -5.67
C VAL A 81 -9.78 0.95 -6.59
N PRO A 82 -10.79 0.06 -6.66
CA PRO A 82 -11.95 0.31 -7.53
C PRO A 82 -12.88 1.41 -7.02
N ASP A 83 -12.95 1.63 -5.70
CA ASP A 83 -13.80 2.64 -5.08
C ASP A 83 -13.08 3.22 -3.87
N VAL A 84 -12.50 4.39 -4.05
CA VAL A 84 -11.67 5.01 -3.00
C VAL A 84 -12.49 5.46 -1.80
N ASP A 85 -13.73 5.94 -1.99
CA ASP A 85 -14.56 6.36 -0.86
C ASP A 85 -14.91 5.18 0.03
N ALA A 86 -15.28 4.05 -0.56
CA ALA A 86 -15.57 2.83 0.18
C ALA A 86 -14.31 2.27 0.87
N ALA A 87 -13.18 2.24 0.16
CA ALA A 87 -11.91 1.77 0.73
C ALA A 87 -11.45 2.65 1.89
N PHE A 88 -11.60 3.96 1.75
CA PHE A 88 -11.27 4.92 2.81
C PHE A 88 -12.13 4.70 4.06
N ALA A 89 -13.45 4.61 3.89
CA ALA A 89 -14.37 4.42 5.00
C ALA A 89 -14.06 3.11 5.74
N HIS A 90 -13.79 2.05 5.00
CA HIS A 90 -13.46 0.75 5.57
C HIS A 90 -12.13 0.81 6.36
N ALA A 91 -11.09 1.38 5.78
CA ALA A 91 -9.80 1.52 6.44
C ALA A 91 -9.90 2.35 7.72
N ARG A 92 -10.61 3.48 7.66
CA ARG A 92 -10.86 4.32 8.82
C ARG A 92 -11.58 3.55 9.94
N ASP A 93 -12.57 2.77 9.58
CA ASP A 93 -13.35 1.99 10.56
C ASP A 93 -12.49 0.90 11.22
N PHE A 94 -11.44 0.45 10.57
CA PHE A 94 -10.47 -0.50 11.13
C PHE A 94 -9.25 0.19 11.75
N GLY A 95 -9.32 1.49 12.02
CA GLY A 95 -8.34 2.20 12.81
C GLY A 95 -7.22 2.90 12.04
N ALA A 96 -7.34 3.03 10.72
CA ALA A 96 -6.37 3.81 9.96
C ALA A 96 -6.43 5.27 10.39
N ARG A 97 -5.26 5.89 10.58
CA ARG A 97 -5.18 7.31 10.88
C ARG A 97 -5.31 8.10 9.59
N VAL A 98 -6.28 8.99 9.53
CA VAL A 98 -6.53 9.80 8.34
C VAL A 98 -5.54 10.96 8.28
N LEU A 99 -4.75 11.02 7.21
CA LEU A 99 -3.86 12.14 6.93
C LEU A 99 -4.50 13.10 5.92
N GLU A 100 -5.17 12.55 4.90
CA GLU A 100 -5.91 13.32 3.91
C GLU A 100 -7.15 12.53 3.50
N GLY A 101 -8.33 13.13 3.63
CA GLY A 101 -9.58 12.52 3.19
C GLY A 101 -9.68 12.44 1.66
N PRO A 102 -10.67 11.67 1.13
CA PRO A 102 -10.82 11.52 -0.31
C PRO A 102 -10.96 12.87 -1.01
N THR A 103 -10.09 13.12 -1.98
CA THR A 103 -10.02 14.38 -2.73
C THR A 103 -9.82 14.04 -4.20
N THR A 104 -10.58 14.71 -5.07
CA THR A 104 -10.42 14.59 -6.53
C THR A 104 -9.46 15.65 -7.01
N TYR A 105 -8.42 15.21 -7.73
CA TYR A 105 -7.39 16.09 -8.28
C TYR A 105 -7.61 16.31 -9.78
N GLU A 106 -7.06 17.41 -10.27
CA GLU A 106 -7.19 17.80 -11.69
C GLU A 106 -6.64 16.75 -12.64
N TYR A 107 -5.62 16.01 -12.21
CA TYR A 107 -5.01 14.97 -13.04
C TYR A 107 -5.84 13.67 -13.12
N GLY A 108 -7.09 13.70 -12.72
CA GLY A 108 -8.04 12.60 -12.95
C GLY A 108 -8.04 11.49 -11.92
N GLU A 109 -7.36 11.69 -10.78
CA GLU A 109 -7.36 10.72 -9.68
C GLU A 109 -8.12 11.28 -8.49
N ARG A 110 -8.85 10.40 -7.81
CA ARG A 110 -9.41 10.67 -6.50
C ARG A 110 -8.68 9.80 -5.51
N SER A 111 -8.08 10.41 -4.50
CA SER A 111 -7.23 9.68 -3.57
C SER A 111 -7.39 10.17 -2.13
N CYS A 112 -6.96 9.32 -1.21
CA CYS A 112 -6.82 9.64 0.20
C CYS A 112 -5.46 9.14 0.69
N VAL A 113 -5.01 9.66 1.81
CA VAL A 113 -3.78 9.19 2.46
C VAL A 113 -4.12 8.80 3.88
N VAL A 114 -3.76 7.58 4.23
CA VAL A 114 -3.97 7.04 5.58
C VAL A 114 -2.67 6.44 6.10
N GLU A 115 -2.58 6.34 7.41
CA GLU A 115 -1.43 5.78 8.10
C GLU A 115 -1.87 4.49 8.79
N ASP A 116 -1.06 3.44 8.68
CA ASP A 116 -1.37 2.16 9.29
C ASP A 116 -0.93 2.10 10.76
N LEU A 117 -1.10 0.94 11.38
CA LEU A 117 -0.83 0.73 12.82
C LEU A 117 0.62 1.00 13.22
N ALA A 118 1.56 1.00 12.28
CA ALA A 118 2.98 1.19 12.56
C ALA A 118 3.54 2.50 11.99
N GLY A 119 2.70 3.29 11.33
CA GLY A 119 3.11 4.58 10.77
C GLY A 119 3.49 4.56 9.31
N HIS A 120 3.34 3.44 8.61
CA HIS A 120 3.50 3.43 7.15
C HIS A 120 2.32 4.16 6.52
N ARG A 121 2.62 4.94 5.49
CA ARG A 121 1.62 5.75 4.78
C ARG A 121 1.19 5.08 3.49
N TRP A 122 -0.11 5.12 3.25
CA TRP A 122 -0.75 4.50 2.09
C TRP A 122 -1.62 5.54 1.40
N GLU A 123 -1.39 5.72 0.10
CA GLU A 123 -2.29 6.52 -0.74
C GLU A 123 -3.19 5.56 -1.50
N LEU A 124 -4.48 5.57 -1.19
CA LEU A 124 -5.48 4.79 -1.93
C LEU A 124 -6.00 5.70 -3.04
N THR A 125 -6.04 5.19 -4.27
CA THR A 125 -6.37 6.02 -5.43
C THR A 125 -7.30 5.31 -6.40
N GLN A 126 -8.13 6.09 -7.06
CA GLN A 126 -9.08 5.64 -8.08
C GLN A 126 -9.04 6.62 -9.24
N THR A 127 -8.95 6.10 -10.48
CA THR A 127 -9.05 6.94 -11.66
C THR A 127 -10.50 7.35 -11.88
N VAL A 128 -10.76 8.65 -11.97
CA VAL A 128 -12.11 9.20 -12.17
C VAL A 128 -12.23 9.98 -13.48
N ARG A 129 -11.11 10.32 -14.14
CA ARG A 129 -11.08 10.91 -15.48
C ARG A 129 -9.87 10.41 -16.24
N VAL A 130 -9.93 10.41 -17.57
CA VAL A 130 -8.92 9.78 -18.42
C VAL A 130 -8.27 10.73 -19.46
N GLU A 131 -8.55 12.04 -19.42
CA GLU A 131 -8.04 13.00 -20.41
C GLU A 131 -6.80 13.74 -19.88
N PRO A 132 -5.59 13.14 -20.01
CA PRO A 132 -4.36 13.77 -19.52
C PRO A 132 -4.00 15.07 -20.26
N GLU A 133 -4.49 15.27 -21.50
CA GLU A 133 -4.26 16.48 -22.27
C GLU A 133 -4.88 17.73 -21.62
N GLU A 134 -5.83 17.55 -20.73
CA GLU A 134 -6.41 18.65 -19.95
C GLU A 134 -5.52 19.06 -18.78
N TRP A 135 -4.48 18.27 -18.48
CA TRP A 135 -3.58 18.54 -17.37
C TRP A 135 -2.42 19.40 -17.85
N GLY A 136 -2.18 20.54 -17.25
CA GLY A 136 -1.06 21.38 -17.62
C GLY A 136 0.28 20.70 -17.34
N GLY A 137 1.20 20.73 -18.31
CA GLY A 137 2.57 20.28 -18.14
C GLY A 137 2.77 18.78 -18.02
N VAL A 138 1.83 17.97 -18.55
CA VAL A 138 1.91 16.51 -18.50
C VAL A 138 2.30 15.94 -19.86
N THR A 139 3.24 15.02 -19.86
CA THR A 139 3.60 14.19 -21.02
C THR A 139 3.34 12.73 -20.66
N VAL A 140 2.64 12.00 -21.51
CA VAL A 140 2.28 10.58 -21.29
C VAL A 140 2.93 9.72 -22.38
N GLU A 141 3.72 8.75 -21.96
CA GLU A 141 4.24 7.71 -22.82
C GLU A 141 3.43 6.44 -22.57
N PRO A 142 2.94 5.75 -23.62
CA PRO A 142 2.20 4.50 -23.40
C PRO A 142 3.10 3.39 -22.86
N TRP A 143 2.51 2.48 -22.09
CA TRP A 143 3.17 1.28 -21.58
C TRP A 143 3.54 0.31 -22.71
#